data_3073feb9a4a0933e4e7e8ef06188f64f
#
_entry.id   3073feb9a4a0933e4e7e8ef06188f64f
#
_cell.length_a   1.000
_cell.length_b   1.000
_cell.length_c   1.000
_cell.angle_alpha   90.00
_cell.angle_beta   90.00
_cell.angle_gamma   90.00
#
_symmetry.space_group_name_H-M   'P 1'
#
loop_
_entity.id
_entity.type
_entity.pdbx_description
1 polymer ?
#
loop_
_entity_poly.entity_id
_entity_poly.type
_entity_poly.pdbx_seq_one_letter_code
_entity_poly.pdbx_strand_id
1 'polypeptide(L)'
;RGVVCSGVAVAAASYVMVGGIGKARAAIRGVERLVSLNVNGKTRRVDVAPNATLAHTIRYRLGLTGTKIGCNRAECGACTVISNDVTVYSCSTLTHMVRGQKIRTIEGIASPTGKLHPVQQAFIDELGPQCGFCTPGQVISAVNLLEKNPKPTVDQARQAMSGNLC
;
A
#
# COMPACT_ATOMS: atom_id res chain seq x y z
N ARG A 1 -25.15 -45.54 -42.09
CA ARG A 1 -25.98 -44.39 -41.78
C ARG A 1 -25.61 -43.95 -40.34
N GLY A 2 -24.65 -43.07 -40.14
CA GLY A 2 -24.34 -42.63 -38.78
C GLY A 2 -23.04 -41.86 -38.57
N VAL A 3 -22.54 -41.09 -39.55
CA VAL A 3 -21.24 -40.38 -39.38
C VAL A 3 -21.33 -38.86 -39.65
N VAL A 4 -22.50 -38.31 -39.90
CA VAL A 4 -22.61 -36.88 -40.31
C VAL A 4 -23.01 -35.93 -39.16
N CYS A 5 -23.36 -36.44 -37.96
CA CYS A 5 -23.81 -35.55 -36.83
C CYS A 5 -22.73 -35.11 -35.86
N SER A 6 -21.51 -35.67 -35.88
CA SER A 6 -20.48 -35.33 -34.88
C SER A 6 -19.63 -34.10 -35.21
N GLY A 7 -19.56 -33.71 -36.50
CA GLY A 7 -18.73 -32.56 -36.88
C GLY A 7 -19.32 -31.19 -36.56
N VAL A 8 -20.64 -31.07 -36.62
CA VAL A 8 -21.32 -29.77 -36.42
C VAL A 8 -21.40 -29.37 -34.93
N ALA A 9 -21.54 -30.36 -34.05
CA ALA A 9 -21.60 -30.13 -32.60
C ALA A 9 -20.27 -29.65 -32.02
N VAL A 10 -19.14 -30.17 -32.51
CA VAL A 10 -17.79 -29.75 -32.05
C VAL A 10 -17.45 -28.35 -32.53
N ALA A 11 -17.85 -27.97 -33.74
CA ALA A 11 -17.63 -26.62 -34.25
C ALA A 11 -18.47 -25.56 -33.49
N ALA A 12 -19.71 -25.90 -33.11
CA ALA A 12 -20.56 -25.00 -32.32
C ALA A 12 -20.04 -24.83 -30.88
N ALA A 13 -19.53 -25.89 -30.26
CA ALA A 13 -18.95 -25.83 -28.92
C ALA A 13 -17.65 -25.00 -28.87
N SER A 14 -16.78 -25.11 -29.86
CA SER A 14 -15.57 -24.30 -29.98
C SER A 14 -15.88 -22.82 -30.23
N TYR A 15 -16.94 -22.50 -30.98
CA TYR A 15 -17.35 -21.11 -31.24
C TYR A 15 -17.92 -20.44 -30.00
N VAL A 16 -18.67 -21.17 -29.15
CA VAL A 16 -19.19 -20.65 -27.86
C VAL A 16 -18.07 -20.42 -26.87
N MET A 17 -17.07 -21.30 -26.82
CA MET A 17 -15.91 -21.10 -25.89
C MET A 17 -15.05 -19.91 -26.28
N VAL A 18 -14.77 -19.69 -27.56
CA VAL A 18 -13.97 -18.56 -28.04
C VAL A 18 -14.71 -17.22 -27.88
N GLY A 19 -16.03 -17.23 -28.11
CA GLY A 19 -16.87 -16.03 -27.91
C GLY A 19 -16.98 -15.60 -26.44
N GLY A 20 -16.99 -16.57 -25.51
CA GLY A 20 -17.07 -16.31 -24.05
C GLY A 20 -15.80 -15.67 -23.48
N ILE A 21 -14.63 -16.09 -23.94
CA ILE A 21 -13.33 -15.53 -23.48
C ILE A 21 -13.13 -14.10 -23.97
N GLY A 22 -13.60 -13.76 -25.17
CA GLY A 22 -13.53 -12.40 -25.71
C GLY A 22 -14.40 -11.39 -24.94
N LYS A 23 -15.57 -11.81 -24.46
CA LYS A 23 -16.46 -10.94 -23.65
C LYS A 23 -15.95 -10.77 -22.22
N ALA A 24 -15.35 -11.79 -21.61
CA ALA A 24 -14.74 -11.67 -20.27
C ALA A 24 -13.56 -10.68 -20.27
N ARG A 25 -12.76 -10.64 -21.33
CA ARG A 25 -11.64 -9.69 -21.46
C ARG A 25 -12.09 -8.23 -21.63
N ALA A 26 -13.26 -8.00 -22.23
CA ALA A 26 -13.83 -6.68 -22.42
C ALA A 26 -14.39 -6.09 -21.10
N ALA A 27 -14.89 -6.94 -20.19
CA ALA A 27 -15.42 -6.51 -18.88
C ALA A 27 -14.33 -5.98 -17.91
N ILE A 28 -13.07 -6.42 -18.08
CA ILE A 28 -11.94 -5.94 -17.24
C ILE A 28 -11.44 -4.55 -17.68
N ARG A 29 -11.85 -4.04 -18.83
CA ARG A 29 -11.45 -2.73 -19.34
C ARG A 29 -12.09 -1.53 -18.65
N GLY A 30 -13.03 -1.73 -17.73
CA GLY A 30 -13.78 -0.66 -17.06
C GLY A 30 -13.19 -0.15 -15.74
N VAL A 31 -12.05 -0.67 -15.26
CA VAL A 31 -11.43 -0.14 -14.05
C VAL A 31 -10.62 1.11 -14.39
N GLU A 32 -11.01 2.23 -13.78
CA GLU A 32 -10.26 3.48 -13.92
C GLU A 32 -8.84 3.28 -13.39
N ARG A 33 -7.86 3.43 -14.28
CA ARG A 33 -6.45 3.26 -13.95
C ARG A 33 -5.84 4.52 -13.36
N LEU A 34 -6.36 5.69 -13.73
CA LEU A 34 -5.83 6.97 -13.26
C LEU A 34 -6.48 7.34 -11.92
N VAL A 35 -5.72 7.20 -10.85
CA VAL A 35 -6.17 7.46 -9.48
C VAL A 35 -5.54 8.74 -8.95
N SER A 36 -6.34 9.59 -8.32
CA SER A 36 -5.85 10.75 -7.58
C SER A 36 -5.62 10.36 -6.12
N LEU A 37 -4.38 10.52 -5.65
CA LEU A 37 -3.96 10.25 -4.28
C LEU A 37 -3.47 11.53 -3.62
N ASN A 38 -3.89 11.78 -2.37
CA ASN A 38 -3.31 12.82 -1.53
C ASN A 38 -2.21 12.18 -0.67
N VAL A 39 -0.95 12.42 -1.05
CA VAL A 39 0.21 11.87 -0.34
C VAL A 39 1.08 13.02 0.17
N ASN A 40 1.29 13.06 1.48
CA ASN A 40 2.05 14.10 2.18
C ASN A 40 1.55 15.53 1.84
N GLY A 41 0.22 15.70 1.82
CA GLY A 41 -0.43 16.98 1.52
C GLY A 41 -0.43 17.38 0.04
N LYS A 42 0.14 16.56 -0.86
CA LYS A 42 0.16 16.83 -2.30
C LYS A 42 -0.73 15.84 -3.05
N THR A 43 -1.66 16.37 -3.84
CA THR A 43 -2.49 15.54 -4.73
C THR A 43 -1.69 15.15 -5.97
N ARG A 44 -1.59 13.85 -6.22
CA ARG A 44 -0.86 13.29 -7.37
C ARG A 44 -1.77 12.34 -8.16
N ARG A 45 -1.79 12.48 -9.47
CA ARG A 45 -2.50 11.57 -10.37
C ARG A 45 -1.56 10.49 -10.85
N VAL A 46 -1.95 9.23 -10.64
CA VAL A 46 -1.08 8.07 -10.89
C VAL A 46 -1.84 7.01 -11.68
N ASP A 47 -1.23 6.50 -12.75
CA ASP A 47 -1.72 5.32 -13.45
C ASP A 47 -1.34 4.07 -12.65
N VAL A 48 -2.34 3.32 -12.20
CA VAL A 48 -2.16 2.12 -11.38
C VAL A 48 -2.95 0.94 -11.94
N ALA A 49 -2.36 -0.24 -11.87
CA ALA A 49 -3.08 -1.46 -12.20
C ALA A 49 -4.18 -1.75 -11.16
N PRO A 50 -5.27 -2.45 -11.53
CA PRO A 50 -6.38 -2.75 -10.62
C PRO A 50 -5.96 -3.46 -9.33
N ASN A 51 -4.92 -4.27 -9.38
CA ASN A 51 -4.37 -5.03 -8.26
C ASN A 51 -3.12 -4.40 -7.64
N ALA A 52 -2.76 -3.15 -8.01
CA ALA A 52 -1.59 -2.49 -7.48
C ALA A 52 -1.76 -2.17 -5.99
N THR A 53 -0.80 -2.61 -5.18
CA THR A 53 -0.77 -2.27 -3.77
C THR A 53 -0.30 -0.83 -3.56
N LEU A 54 -0.71 -0.24 -2.45
CA LEU A 54 -0.32 1.11 -2.09
C LEU A 54 1.20 1.25 -1.94
N ALA A 55 1.88 0.24 -1.35
CA ALA A 55 3.34 0.22 -1.23
C ALA A 55 4.02 0.27 -2.59
N HIS A 56 3.54 -0.51 -3.55
CA HIS A 56 4.08 -0.50 -4.91
C HIS A 56 3.89 0.86 -5.58
N THR A 57 2.71 1.45 -5.45
CA THR A 57 2.40 2.77 -6.01
C THR A 57 3.26 3.87 -5.39
N ILE A 58 3.35 3.92 -4.06
CA ILE A 58 4.17 4.90 -3.32
C ILE A 58 5.63 4.82 -3.77
N ARG A 59 6.20 3.62 -3.82
CA ARG A 59 7.63 3.45 -4.11
C ARG A 59 7.97 3.64 -5.58
N TYR A 60 7.24 2.98 -6.47
CA TYR A 60 7.65 2.85 -7.88
C TYR A 60 6.94 3.82 -8.83
N ARG A 61 5.80 4.35 -8.44
CA ARG A 61 5.08 5.35 -9.24
C ARG A 61 5.27 6.77 -8.73
N LEU A 62 5.36 6.94 -7.40
CA LEU A 62 5.56 8.26 -6.79
C LEU A 62 7.02 8.53 -6.41
N GLY A 63 7.90 7.54 -6.44
CA GLY A 63 9.32 7.67 -6.09
C GLY A 63 9.58 7.88 -4.58
N LEU A 64 8.59 7.62 -3.71
CA LEU A 64 8.72 7.75 -2.27
C LEU A 64 9.26 6.44 -1.69
N THR A 65 10.58 6.29 -1.67
CA THR A 65 11.27 5.04 -1.35
C THR A 65 11.47 4.79 0.14
N GLY A 66 11.12 5.75 1.00
CA GLY A 66 11.19 5.62 2.44
C GLY A 66 10.30 4.50 2.99
N THR A 67 9.08 4.35 2.46
CA THR A 67 8.23 3.19 2.75
C THR A 67 8.90 1.91 2.24
N LYS A 68 9.19 0.94 3.10
CA LYS A 68 9.91 -0.29 2.75
C LYS A 68 8.95 -1.45 2.49
N ILE A 69 9.36 -2.40 1.64
CA ILE A 69 8.64 -3.66 1.43
C ILE A 69 9.55 -4.79 1.90
N GLY A 70 9.28 -5.34 3.08
CA GLY A 70 10.00 -6.50 3.62
C GLY A 70 9.28 -7.80 3.26
N CYS A 71 8.26 -8.18 4.06
CA CYS A 71 7.54 -9.45 3.90
C CYS A 71 6.54 -9.48 2.72
N ASN A 72 6.03 -8.33 2.30
CA ASN A 72 4.99 -8.15 1.27
C ASN A 72 3.69 -8.96 1.53
N ARG A 73 3.35 -9.20 2.81
CA ARG A 73 2.18 -9.99 3.23
C ARG A 73 1.60 -9.55 4.58
N ALA A 74 1.73 -8.26 4.91
CA ALA A 74 1.14 -7.63 6.09
C ALA A 74 1.59 -8.18 7.46
N GLU A 75 2.86 -8.62 7.57
CA GLU A 75 3.40 -9.19 8.82
C GLU A 75 4.40 -8.26 9.50
N CYS A 76 5.37 -7.72 8.77
CA CYS A 76 6.55 -7.12 9.38
C CYS A 76 6.44 -5.62 9.68
N GLY A 77 5.44 -4.92 9.21
CA GLY A 77 5.24 -3.49 9.45
C GLY A 77 6.21 -2.52 8.76
N ALA A 78 7.23 -2.98 8.04
CA ALA A 78 8.18 -2.10 7.34
C ALA A 78 7.52 -1.17 6.31
N CYS A 79 6.35 -1.55 5.81
CA CYS A 79 5.55 -0.80 4.84
C CYS A 79 4.47 0.08 5.47
N THR A 80 4.48 0.28 6.79
CA THR A 80 3.46 1.08 7.49
C THR A 80 3.41 2.51 6.98
N VAL A 81 2.20 2.99 6.70
CA VAL A 81 1.86 4.38 6.38
C VAL A 81 0.64 4.79 7.20
N ILE A 82 0.38 6.09 7.33
CA ILE A 82 -0.84 6.59 7.95
C ILE A 82 -1.83 6.93 6.83
N SER A 83 -3.06 6.44 6.94
CA SER A 83 -4.16 6.75 6.04
C SER A 83 -5.36 7.20 6.86
N ASN A 84 -5.79 8.48 6.71
CA ASN A 84 -6.83 9.10 7.53
C ASN A 84 -6.64 8.82 9.03
N ASP A 85 -5.44 9.12 9.54
CA ASP A 85 -5.04 8.99 10.95
C ASP A 85 -5.00 7.56 11.51
N VAL A 86 -5.06 6.55 10.63
CA VAL A 86 -4.91 5.13 10.98
C VAL A 86 -3.67 4.55 10.31
N THR A 87 -2.88 3.79 11.06
CA THR A 87 -1.76 3.03 10.48
C THR A 87 -2.27 1.86 9.66
N VAL A 88 -1.76 1.70 8.44
CA VAL A 88 -2.09 0.59 7.55
C VAL A 88 -0.81 -0.01 6.94
N TYR A 89 -0.83 -1.32 6.69
CA TYR A 89 0.23 -1.99 5.95
C TYR A 89 0.02 -1.82 4.45
N SER A 90 0.77 -0.91 3.85
CA SER A 90 0.58 -0.52 2.45
C SER A 90 0.86 -1.66 1.45
N CYS A 91 1.59 -2.71 1.84
CA CYS A 91 1.82 -3.88 0.98
C CYS A 91 0.58 -4.76 0.77
N SER A 92 -0.40 -4.70 1.68
CA SER A 92 -1.67 -5.44 1.59
C SER A 92 -2.88 -4.54 1.30
N THR A 93 -2.67 -3.22 1.26
CA THR A 93 -3.71 -2.24 0.95
C THR A 93 -3.70 -1.95 -0.55
N LEU A 94 -4.83 -2.12 -1.23
CA LEU A 94 -4.95 -1.74 -2.65
C LEU A 94 -4.97 -0.22 -2.81
N THR A 95 -4.27 0.29 -3.81
CA THR A 95 -4.22 1.72 -4.10
C THR A 95 -5.61 2.33 -4.33
N HIS A 96 -6.50 1.58 -4.97
CA HIS A 96 -7.86 2.02 -5.25
C HIS A 96 -8.71 2.21 -3.99
N MET A 97 -8.43 1.50 -2.89
CA MET A 97 -9.18 1.58 -1.63
C MET A 97 -8.91 2.88 -0.86
N VAL A 98 -7.78 3.53 -1.11
CA VAL A 98 -7.37 4.76 -0.40
C VAL A 98 -7.63 6.04 -1.20
N ARG A 99 -8.50 5.97 -2.22
CA ARG A 99 -8.96 7.16 -2.94
C ARG A 99 -9.58 8.16 -1.99
N GLY A 100 -9.22 9.44 -2.14
CA GLY A 100 -9.74 10.52 -1.31
C GLY A 100 -9.22 10.53 0.13
N GLN A 101 -8.41 9.55 0.54
CA GLN A 101 -7.81 9.52 1.86
C GLN A 101 -6.52 10.34 1.89
N LYS A 102 -6.19 10.87 3.07
CA LYS A 102 -4.93 11.56 3.35
C LYS A 102 -3.89 10.53 3.73
N ILE A 103 -2.89 10.34 2.89
CA ILE A 103 -1.81 9.38 3.13
C ILE A 103 -0.58 10.14 3.59
N ARG A 104 0.03 9.71 4.71
CA ARG A 104 1.32 10.20 5.17
C ARG A 104 2.33 9.05 5.17
N THR A 105 3.45 9.29 4.52
CA THR A 105 4.62 8.40 4.51
C THR A 105 5.74 9.01 5.36
N ILE A 106 6.83 8.29 5.54
CA ILE A 106 7.97 8.77 6.35
C ILE A 106 8.53 10.10 5.82
N GLU A 107 8.49 10.33 4.52
CA GLU A 107 8.94 11.58 3.89
C GLU A 107 8.06 12.78 4.25
N GLY A 108 6.83 12.56 4.71
CA GLY A 108 5.92 13.62 5.13
C GLY A 108 5.85 13.82 6.64
N ILE A 109 6.72 13.20 7.44
CA ILE A 109 6.74 13.36 8.90
C ILE A 109 7.59 14.57 9.32
N ALA A 110 8.74 14.80 8.69
CA ALA A 110 9.52 16.00 8.92
C ALA A 110 8.77 17.25 8.41
N SER A 111 9.05 18.40 9.03
CA SER A 111 8.46 19.66 8.60
C SER A 111 8.93 20.05 7.18
N PRO A 112 8.18 20.88 6.45
CA PRO A 112 8.61 21.39 5.14
C PRO A 112 9.95 22.16 5.18
N THR A 113 10.34 22.68 6.34
CA THR A 113 11.61 23.37 6.57
C THR A 113 12.77 22.42 6.82
N GLY A 114 12.54 21.10 6.80
CA GLY A 114 13.55 20.07 7.07
C GLY A 114 13.77 19.75 8.56
N LYS A 115 13.06 20.43 9.49
CA LYS A 115 13.14 20.11 10.92
C LYS A 115 12.53 18.74 11.16
N LEU A 116 13.29 17.85 11.80
CA LEU A 116 12.84 16.50 12.14
C LEU A 116 11.69 16.54 13.17
N HIS A 117 10.81 15.58 13.04
CA HIS A 117 9.80 15.31 14.07
C HIS A 117 10.50 14.80 15.35
N PRO A 118 10.01 15.11 16.57
CA PRO A 118 10.63 14.65 17.81
C PRO A 118 10.90 13.14 17.87
N VAL A 119 9.99 12.32 17.32
CA VAL A 119 10.21 10.87 17.21
C VAL A 119 11.39 10.54 16.30
N GLN A 120 11.54 11.23 15.17
CA GLN A 120 12.70 11.00 14.28
C GLN A 120 14.00 11.38 14.97
N GLN A 121 13.99 12.51 15.71
CA GLN A 121 15.14 12.95 16.48
C GLN A 121 15.49 11.94 17.56
N ALA A 122 14.51 11.45 18.33
CA ALA A 122 14.73 10.44 19.36
C ALA A 122 15.35 9.14 18.80
N PHE A 123 14.91 8.70 17.62
CA PHE A 123 15.53 7.54 16.97
C PHE A 123 17.02 7.75 16.64
N ILE A 124 17.42 9.00 16.35
CA ILE A 124 18.83 9.34 16.11
C ILE A 124 19.59 9.41 17.43
N ASP A 125 19.07 10.13 18.42
CA ASP A 125 19.72 10.38 19.69
C ASP A 125 19.96 9.08 20.48
N GLU A 126 18.99 8.15 20.41
CA GLU A 126 19.04 6.85 21.10
C GLU A 126 19.68 5.75 20.25
N LEU A 127 20.29 6.08 19.11
CA LEU A 127 20.93 5.13 18.18
C LEU A 127 20.02 3.95 17.79
N GLY A 128 18.72 4.20 17.67
CA GLY A 128 17.71 3.18 17.41
C GLY A 128 17.91 2.40 16.10
N PRO A 129 18.24 3.06 14.96
CA PRO A 129 18.45 2.33 13.70
C PRO A 129 19.79 1.60 13.67
N GLN A 130 19.78 0.31 13.23
CA GLN A 130 20.97 -0.40 12.80
C GLN A 130 21.07 -0.36 11.27
N CYS A 131 20.47 -1.33 10.55
CA CYS A 131 20.41 -1.28 9.08
C CYS A 131 19.40 -0.25 8.54
N GLY A 132 18.49 0.26 9.38
CA GLY A 132 17.50 1.28 9.03
C GLY A 132 16.30 0.78 8.23
N PHE A 133 16.21 -0.52 7.90
CA PHE A 133 15.15 -1.02 7.03
C PHE A 133 13.76 -0.98 7.69
N CYS A 134 13.64 -1.37 8.97
CA CYS A 134 12.38 -1.33 9.72
C CYS A 134 12.03 0.09 10.23
N THR A 135 13.02 0.98 10.31
CA THR A 135 12.92 2.29 10.96
C THR A 135 11.77 3.16 10.42
N PRO A 136 11.54 3.30 9.10
CA PRO A 136 10.43 4.12 8.60
C PRO A 136 9.08 3.66 9.12
N GLY A 137 8.82 2.35 9.13
CA GLY A 137 7.57 1.78 9.63
C GLY A 137 7.40 2.01 11.13
N GLN A 138 8.46 1.82 11.90
CA GLN A 138 8.44 2.05 13.35
C GLN A 138 8.21 3.53 13.69
N VAL A 139 8.89 4.46 13.03
CA VAL A 139 8.69 5.91 13.22
C VAL A 139 7.23 6.29 12.91
N ILE A 140 6.67 5.80 11.80
CA ILE A 140 5.26 6.05 11.44
C ILE A 140 4.31 5.56 12.53
N SER A 141 4.52 4.35 13.05
CA SER A 141 3.68 3.78 14.13
C SER A 141 3.81 4.59 15.42
N ALA A 142 5.03 4.98 15.81
CA ALA A 142 5.26 5.79 16.98
C ALA A 142 4.66 7.19 16.86
N VAL A 143 4.78 7.84 15.71
CA VAL A 143 4.14 9.14 15.44
C VAL A 143 2.63 9.05 15.58
N ASN A 144 2.00 8.06 14.97
CA ASN A 144 0.55 7.88 15.06
C ASN A 144 0.08 7.58 16.49
N LEU A 145 0.86 6.82 17.27
CA LEU A 145 0.59 6.59 18.68
C LEU A 145 0.59 7.91 19.47
N LEU A 146 1.66 8.72 19.34
CA LEU A 146 1.81 9.96 20.08
C LEU A 146 0.81 11.05 19.68
N GLU A 147 0.35 11.05 18.44
CA GLU A 147 -0.73 11.94 17.99
C GLU A 147 -2.06 11.59 18.66
N LYS A 148 -2.33 10.30 18.92
CA LYS A 148 -3.55 9.83 19.58
C LYS A 148 -3.44 9.85 21.11
N ASN A 149 -2.27 9.54 21.63
CA ASN A 149 -1.98 9.52 23.06
C ASN A 149 -0.60 10.14 23.29
N PRO A 150 -0.52 11.42 23.69
CA PRO A 150 0.75 12.13 23.87
C PRO A 150 1.62 11.61 25.02
N LYS A 151 1.05 10.83 25.95
CA LYS A 151 1.74 10.27 27.11
C LYS A 151 1.40 8.78 27.27
N PRO A 152 1.82 7.92 26.33
CA PRO A 152 1.55 6.50 26.44
C PRO A 152 2.37 5.87 27.56
N THR A 153 1.82 4.87 28.23
CA THR A 153 2.60 3.99 29.09
C THR A 153 3.52 3.11 28.22
N VAL A 154 4.54 2.52 28.85
CA VAL A 154 5.47 1.61 28.16
C VAL A 154 4.71 0.44 27.51
N ASP A 155 3.71 -0.12 28.18
CA ASP A 155 2.92 -1.23 27.65
C ASP A 155 2.05 -0.81 26.46
N GLN A 156 1.47 0.40 26.52
CA GLN A 156 0.75 0.96 25.38
C GLN A 156 1.66 1.19 24.17
N ALA A 157 2.91 1.65 24.42
CA ALA A 157 3.89 1.80 23.35
C ALA A 157 4.28 0.45 22.74
N ARG A 158 4.55 -0.56 23.57
CA ARG A 158 4.85 -1.93 23.12
C ARG A 158 3.71 -2.51 22.29
N GLN A 159 2.47 -2.36 22.76
CA GLN A 159 1.30 -2.85 22.05
C GLN A 159 1.12 -2.14 20.70
N ALA A 160 1.21 -0.81 20.65
CA ALA A 160 1.04 -0.04 19.43
C ALA A 160 2.12 -0.34 18.38
N MET A 161 3.32 -0.72 18.81
CA MET A 161 4.45 -1.02 17.94
C MET A 161 4.65 -2.53 17.69
N SER A 162 3.84 -3.40 18.28
CA SER A 162 3.98 -4.87 18.15
C SER A 162 3.87 -5.39 16.72
N GLY A 163 3.22 -4.65 15.84
CA GLY A 163 3.12 -4.97 14.42
C GLY A 163 4.34 -4.56 13.57
N ASN A 164 5.39 -3.99 14.18
CA ASN A 164 6.61 -3.59 13.51
C ASN A 164 7.78 -4.45 13.97
N LEU A 165 8.21 -5.36 13.11
CA LEU A 165 9.33 -6.27 13.37
C LEU A 165 10.67 -5.65 12.94
N CYS A 166 11.69 -5.96 13.74
CA CYS A 166 13.07 -5.62 13.42
C CYS A 166 13.89 -6.89 13.22
#